data_ea78387cfbe3e76e32971cb70e86d5b1
#
_entry.id   ea78387cfbe3e76e32971cb70e86d5b1
#
_cell.length_a   1.000
_cell.length_b   1.000
_cell.length_c   1.000
_cell.angle_alpha   90.00
_cell.angle_beta   90.00
_cell.angle_gamma   90.00
#
_symmetry.space_group_name_H-M   'P 1'
#
loop_
_entity.id
_entity.type
_entity.pdbx_description
1 polymer ?
#
loop_
_entity_poly.entity_id
_entity_poly.type
_entity_poly.pdbx_seq_one_letter_code
_entity_poly.pdbx_strand_id
1 'polypeptide(L)'
;HSAWSKKELLRRCSGMLLDPVAELLVSNGAEQFLSRCKAYPFTITKTKPMKEAQVTAGGICTAEVDVKTMASKESDGLFLAGEMLDVDGTCGGYNLQFAFATGSIAAEGMKKYLEKLK
;
A
#
# COMPACT_ATOMS: atom_id res chain seq x y z
N HIS A 1 40.11 13.75 2.94
CA HIS A 1 39.18 12.78 3.51
C HIS A 1 39.40 11.43 2.82
N SER A 2 39.98 10.45 3.51
CA SER A 2 40.10 9.10 2.97
C SER A 2 38.70 8.51 2.85
N ALA A 3 38.28 8.20 1.62
CA ALA A 3 37.01 7.49 1.40
C ALA A 3 37.09 6.12 2.12
N TRP A 4 36.04 5.75 2.84
CA TRP A 4 35.95 4.44 3.47
C TRP A 4 36.04 3.31 2.45
N SER A 5 36.70 2.23 2.81
CA SER A 5 36.73 1.04 1.98
C SER A 5 35.33 0.42 1.90
N LYS A 6 35.10 -0.38 0.84
CA LYS A 6 33.85 -1.15 0.70
C LYS A 6 33.53 -1.98 1.94
N LYS A 7 34.53 -2.65 2.52
CA LYS A 7 34.40 -3.46 3.73
C LYS A 7 33.96 -2.63 4.93
N GLU A 8 34.53 -1.44 5.11
CA GLU A 8 34.19 -0.56 6.21
C GLU A 8 32.79 0.02 6.05
N LEU A 9 32.35 0.37 4.84
CA LEU A 9 30.97 0.80 4.57
C LEU A 9 29.97 -0.30 4.87
N LEU A 10 30.20 -1.52 4.44
CA LEU A 10 29.33 -2.66 4.73
C LEU A 10 29.20 -2.88 6.24
N ARG A 11 30.33 -2.84 6.96
CA ARG A 11 30.32 -2.98 8.42
C ARG A 11 29.48 -1.88 9.11
N ARG A 12 29.56 -0.62 8.62
CA ARG A 12 28.78 0.50 9.16
C ARG A 12 27.31 0.44 8.81
N CYS A 13 26.96 -0.15 7.67
CA CYS A 13 25.58 -0.37 7.25
C CYS A 13 24.89 -1.53 7.97
N SER A 14 25.69 -2.45 8.53
CA SER A 14 25.16 -3.59 9.30
C SER A 14 24.30 -3.11 10.48
N GLY A 15 23.09 -3.65 10.58
CA GLY A 15 22.09 -3.23 11.57
C GLY A 15 21.24 -2.00 11.19
N MET A 16 21.62 -1.26 10.13
CA MET A 16 20.80 -0.16 9.58
C MET A 16 20.07 -0.55 8.31
N LEU A 17 20.70 -1.37 7.47
CA LEU A 17 20.19 -1.84 6.19
C LEU A 17 20.26 -3.37 6.15
N LEU A 18 19.38 -3.98 5.37
CA LEU A 18 19.48 -5.39 5.02
C LEU A 18 20.76 -5.62 4.20
N ASP A 19 21.50 -6.70 4.49
CA ASP A 19 22.78 -6.99 3.85
C ASP A 19 22.73 -6.93 2.31
N PRO A 20 21.73 -7.51 1.60
CA PRO A 20 21.65 -7.40 0.14
C PRO A 20 21.49 -5.96 -0.35
N VAL A 21 20.80 -5.11 0.41
CA VAL A 21 20.64 -3.68 0.08
C VAL A 21 21.96 -2.94 0.29
N ALA A 22 22.64 -3.19 1.39
CA ALA A 22 23.95 -2.60 1.68
C ALA A 22 24.98 -2.97 0.58
N GLU A 23 25.04 -4.25 0.21
CA GLU A 23 25.91 -4.72 -0.87
C GLU A 23 25.63 -4.05 -2.21
N LEU A 24 24.35 -3.91 -2.56
CA LEU A 24 23.91 -3.23 -3.78
C LEU A 24 24.34 -1.75 -3.80
N LEU A 25 24.15 -1.04 -2.70
CA LEU A 25 24.51 0.37 -2.58
C LEU A 25 26.01 0.62 -2.65
N VAL A 26 26.81 -0.30 -2.10
CA VAL A 26 28.29 -0.19 -2.06
C VAL A 26 28.97 -0.77 -3.31
N SER A 27 28.23 -1.47 -4.17
CA SER A 27 28.80 -2.23 -5.31
C SER A 27 29.70 -1.38 -6.23
N ASN A 28 29.37 -0.09 -6.45
CA ASN A 28 30.10 0.81 -7.34
C ASN A 28 31.06 1.77 -6.59
N GLY A 29 31.45 1.41 -5.37
CA GLY A 29 32.40 2.18 -4.58
C GLY A 29 31.79 3.17 -3.61
N ALA A 30 32.64 3.60 -2.65
CA ALA A 30 32.22 4.44 -1.55
C ALA A 30 31.77 5.85 -1.97
N GLU A 31 32.33 6.38 -3.05
CA GLU A 31 32.03 7.73 -3.53
C GLU A 31 30.55 7.88 -3.96
N GLN A 32 30.00 6.84 -4.55
CA GLN A 32 28.61 6.83 -5.02
C GLN A 32 27.60 6.36 -3.96
N PHE A 33 28.06 5.90 -2.81
CA PHE A 33 27.19 5.32 -1.77
C PHE A 33 26.08 6.29 -1.34
N LEU A 34 26.41 7.52 -0.96
CA LEU A 34 25.43 8.49 -0.48
C LEU A 34 24.42 8.91 -1.56
N SER A 35 24.88 9.08 -2.80
CA SER A 35 23.98 9.43 -3.91
C SER A 35 23.01 8.29 -4.20
N ARG A 36 23.47 7.04 -4.14
CA ARG A 36 22.64 5.85 -4.31
C ARG A 36 21.66 5.63 -3.18
N CYS A 37 22.03 5.94 -1.93
CA CYS A 37 21.09 5.90 -0.81
C CYS A 37 19.92 6.86 -1.01
N LYS A 38 20.16 7.99 -1.68
CA LYS A 38 19.13 9.02 -1.94
C LYS A 38 18.35 8.77 -3.22
N ALA A 39 18.99 8.26 -4.24
CA ALA A 39 18.41 8.08 -5.59
C ALA A 39 19.06 6.88 -6.29
N TYR A 40 18.57 5.67 -6.01
CA TYR A 40 19.04 4.48 -6.70
C TYR A 40 18.32 4.34 -8.05
N PRO A 41 19.04 4.26 -9.18
CA PRO A 41 18.43 4.11 -10.49
C PRO A 41 17.94 2.67 -10.69
N PHE A 42 16.65 2.50 -11.03
CA PHE A 42 16.06 1.23 -11.44
C PHE A 42 15.59 1.30 -12.89
N THR A 43 15.93 0.28 -13.67
CA THR A 43 15.34 0.09 -15.00
C THR A 43 14.13 -0.84 -14.86
N ILE A 44 12.93 -0.30 -15.07
CA ILE A 44 11.71 -1.09 -15.07
C ILE A 44 11.60 -1.79 -16.42
N THR A 45 11.64 -3.12 -16.43
CA THR A 45 11.59 -3.93 -17.66
C THR A 45 10.21 -4.55 -17.90
N LYS A 46 9.46 -4.84 -16.83
CA LYS A 46 8.11 -5.41 -16.89
C LYS A 46 7.39 -5.27 -15.55
N THR A 47 6.07 -5.41 -15.55
CA THR A 47 5.24 -5.55 -14.36
C THR A 47 5.21 -7.00 -13.88
N LYS A 48 4.86 -7.21 -12.61
CA LYS A 48 4.57 -8.53 -12.07
C LYS A 48 3.25 -9.06 -12.64
N PRO A 49 3.05 -10.39 -12.66
CA PRO A 49 1.75 -10.97 -13.00
C PRO A 49 0.63 -10.50 -12.06
N MET A 50 -0.62 -10.48 -12.54
CA MET A 50 -1.79 -10.06 -11.77
C MET A 50 -1.91 -10.79 -10.41
N LYS A 51 -1.57 -12.07 -10.33
CA LYS A 51 -1.58 -12.86 -9.10
C LYS A 51 -0.62 -12.36 -8.01
N GLU A 52 0.32 -11.48 -8.36
CA GLU A 52 1.27 -10.85 -7.44
C GLU A 52 0.92 -9.37 -7.17
N ALA A 53 -0.19 -8.88 -7.72
CA ALA A 53 -0.66 -7.53 -7.44
C ALA A 53 -1.07 -7.40 -5.97
N GLN A 54 -0.69 -6.30 -5.34
CA GLN A 54 -1.09 -5.99 -3.95
C GLN A 54 -2.46 -5.33 -3.88
N VAL A 55 -2.85 -4.62 -4.92
CA VAL A 55 -4.17 -4.01 -5.11
C VAL A 55 -4.57 -4.16 -6.56
N THR A 56 -5.88 -4.14 -6.82
CA THR A 56 -6.46 -4.23 -8.16
C THR A 56 -7.31 -2.99 -8.41
N ALA A 57 -6.98 -2.25 -9.46
CA ALA A 57 -7.76 -1.08 -9.87
C ALA A 57 -9.13 -1.50 -10.42
N GLY A 58 -10.14 -0.68 -10.17
CA GLY A 58 -11.54 -0.95 -10.51
C GLY A 58 -12.33 -1.53 -9.35
N GLY A 59 -13.62 -1.61 -9.52
CA GLY A 59 -14.55 -2.07 -8.50
C GLY A 59 -15.94 -1.45 -8.66
N ILE A 60 -16.73 -1.49 -7.61
CA ILE A 60 -18.05 -0.87 -7.56
C ILE A 60 -17.90 0.63 -7.47
N CYS A 61 -18.59 1.35 -8.35
CA CYS A 61 -18.54 2.82 -8.39
C CYS A 61 -18.98 3.42 -7.06
N THR A 62 -18.16 4.29 -6.50
CA THR A 62 -18.45 4.94 -5.20
C THR A 62 -19.70 5.82 -5.24
N ALA A 63 -20.10 6.31 -6.43
CA ALA A 63 -21.34 7.05 -6.60
C ALA A 63 -22.60 6.22 -6.32
N GLU A 64 -22.51 4.88 -6.42
CA GLU A 64 -23.59 3.93 -6.17
C GLU A 64 -23.73 3.54 -4.69
N VAL A 65 -22.87 4.11 -3.83
CA VAL A 65 -22.85 3.78 -2.39
C VAL A 65 -23.09 5.03 -1.56
N ASP A 66 -23.91 4.91 -0.51
CA ASP A 66 -24.05 5.96 0.50
C ASP A 66 -22.86 5.92 1.46
N VAL A 67 -22.00 6.93 1.38
CA VAL A 67 -20.78 7.04 2.19
C VAL A 67 -21.00 7.10 3.70
N LYS A 68 -22.21 7.43 4.16
CA LYS A 68 -22.56 7.52 5.59
C LYS A 68 -22.96 6.19 6.19
N THR A 69 -23.42 5.25 5.37
CA THR A 69 -23.94 3.96 5.80
C THR A 69 -23.31 2.78 5.09
N MET A 70 -22.59 3.05 4.01
CA MET A 70 -22.06 2.06 3.08
C MET A 70 -23.14 1.20 2.42
N ALA A 71 -24.41 1.66 2.44
CA ALA A 71 -25.50 1.00 1.75
C ALA A 71 -25.45 1.24 0.25
N SER A 72 -25.78 0.23 -0.54
CA SER A 72 -26.01 0.37 -1.99
C SER A 72 -27.22 1.27 -2.24
N LYS A 73 -27.10 2.17 -3.22
CA LYS A 73 -28.24 2.97 -3.71
C LYS A 73 -29.10 2.22 -4.72
N GLU A 74 -28.55 1.14 -5.29
CA GLU A 74 -29.19 0.33 -6.32
C GLU A 74 -29.96 -0.87 -5.77
N SER A 75 -29.56 -1.36 -4.58
CA SER A 75 -30.12 -2.58 -3.98
C SER A 75 -30.38 -2.39 -2.47
N ASP A 76 -31.63 -2.47 -2.07
CA ASP A 76 -32.01 -2.36 -0.67
C ASP A 76 -31.46 -3.52 0.17
N GLY A 77 -30.98 -3.23 1.36
CA GLY A 77 -30.38 -4.21 2.28
C GLY A 77 -28.97 -4.67 1.92
N LEU A 78 -28.37 -4.19 0.82
CA LEU A 78 -26.99 -4.48 0.43
C LEU A 78 -26.04 -3.42 0.98
N PHE A 79 -24.96 -3.86 1.63
CA PHE A 79 -23.90 -3.00 2.13
C PHE A 79 -22.57 -3.42 1.55
N LEU A 80 -21.73 -2.45 1.20
CA LEU A 80 -20.51 -2.64 0.43
C LEU A 80 -19.33 -1.96 1.16
N ALA A 81 -18.19 -2.65 1.29
CA ALA A 81 -17.05 -2.11 2.02
C ALA A 81 -15.72 -2.67 1.50
N GLY A 82 -14.64 -1.96 1.78
CA GLY A 82 -13.28 -2.41 1.47
C GLY A 82 -12.95 -2.36 -0.01
N GLU A 83 -12.04 -3.22 -0.42
CA GLU A 83 -11.42 -3.22 -1.76
C GLU A 83 -12.39 -3.54 -2.92
N MET A 84 -13.61 -3.99 -2.62
CA MET A 84 -14.65 -4.14 -3.65
C MET A 84 -15.14 -2.80 -4.21
N LEU A 85 -14.89 -1.70 -3.52
CA LEU A 85 -15.17 -0.35 -4.01
C LEU A 85 -14.02 0.14 -4.89
N ASP A 86 -14.34 0.90 -5.93
CA ASP A 86 -13.34 1.51 -6.83
C ASP A 86 -12.62 2.67 -6.13
N VAL A 87 -11.73 2.31 -5.18
CA VAL A 87 -10.90 3.23 -4.40
C VAL A 87 -9.51 2.65 -4.22
N ASP A 88 -8.53 3.28 -4.83
CA ASP A 88 -7.13 2.89 -4.70
C ASP A 88 -6.35 3.89 -3.83
N GLY A 89 -5.99 3.47 -2.63
CA GLY A 89 -5.11 4.24 -1.76
C GLY A 89 -3.63 4.07 -2.15
N THR A 90 -2.83 5.09 -1.87
CA THR A 90 -1.38 5.00 -2.02
C THR A 90 -0.80 3.87 -1.15
N CYS A 91 0.29 3.25 -1.62
CA CYS A 91 1.00 2.24 -0.83
C CYS A 91 1.46 2.84 0.52
N GLY A 92 1.25 2.09 1.63
CA GLY A 92 1.58 2.56 2.97
C GLY A 92 0.46 2.33 4.01
N GLY A 93 -0.42 1.34 3.78
CA GLY A 93 -1.47 0.95 4.72
C GLY A 93 -2.82 1.62 4.50
N TYR A 94 -2.94 2.58 3.58
CA TYR A 94 -4.19 3.30 3.32
C TYR A 94 -5.32 2.39 2.86
N ASN A 95 -5.06 1.40 2.01
CA ASN A 95 -6.08 0.45 1.54
C ASN A 95 -6.64 -0.41 2.69
N LEU A 96 -5.79 -0.88 3.60
CA LEU A 96 -6.22 -1.60 4.80
C LEU A 96 -7.04 -0.70 5.74
N GLN A 97 -6.58 0.53 5.96
CA GLN A 97 -7.31 1.50 6.79
C GLN A 97 -8.68 1.83 6.19
N PHE A 98 -8.76 2.00 4.88
CA PHE A 98 -10.01 2.19 4.14
C PHE A 98 -10.95 1.00 4.32
N ALA A 99 -10.44 -0.23 4.18
CA ALA A 99 -11.24 -1.44 4.35
C ALA A 99 -11.81 -1.56 5.78
N PHE A 100 -11.01 -1.31 6.81
CA PHE A 100 -11.48 -1.32 8.19
C PHE A 100 -12.50 -0.20 8.48
N ALA A 101 -12.24 1.01 8.01
CA ALA A 101 -13.12 2.15 8.22
C ALA A 101 -14.49 1.93 7.56
N THR A 102 -14.50 1.54 6.28
CA THR A 102 -15.74 1.28 5.54
C THR A 102 -16.49 0.07 6.10
N GLY A 103 -15.78 -0.97 6.54
CA GLY A 103 -16.38 -2.12 7.22
C GLY A 103 -17.10 -1.73 8.52
N SER A 104 -16.49 -0.85 9.32
CA SER A 104 -17.12 -0.34 10.56
C SER A 104 -18.37 0.50 10.26
N ILE A 105 -18.30 1.39 9.25
CA ILE A 105 -19.45 2.20 8.83
C ILE A 105 -20.58 1.30 8.30
N ALA A 106 -20.25 0.28 7.51
CA ALA A 106 -21.22 -0.69 7.01
C ALA A 106 -21.93 -1.45 8.13
N ALA A 107 -21.19 -1.88 9.16
CA ALA A 107 -21.77 -2.58 10.32
C ALA A 107 -22.77 -1.69 11.08
N GLU A 108 -22.44 -0.43 11.30
CA GLU A 108 -23.38 0.53 11.91
C GLU A 108 -24.58 0.82 11.00
N GLY A 109 -24.35 0.92 9.70
CA GLY A 109 -25.41 1.08 8.70
C GLY A 109 -26.39 -0.09 8.72
N MET A 110 -25.87 -1.32 8.68
CA MET A 110 -26.69 -2.54 8.80
C MET A 110 -27.50 -2.59 10.08
N LYS A 111 -26.90 -2.26 11.22
CA LYS A 111 -27.61 -2.20 12.50
C LYS A 111 -28.82 -1.27 12.43
N LYS A 112 -28.62 -0.04 11.97
CA LYS A 112 -29.70 0.96 11.82
C LYS A 112 -30.79 0.50 10.83
N TYR A 113 -30.38 -0.18 9.75
CA TYR A 113 -31.30 -0.76 8.78
C TYR A 113 -32.20 -1.83 9.41
N LEU A 114 -31.60 -2.77 10.15
CA LEU A 114 -32.34 -3.84 10.83
C LEU A 114 -33.29 -3.32 11.94
N GLU A 115 -32.92 -2.22 12.61
CA GLU A 115 -33.79 -1.57 13.61
C GLU A 115 -35.06 -0.95 13.00
N LYS A 116 -34.99 -0.54 11.72
CA LYS A 116 -36.14 0.01 10.97
C LYS A 116 -37.09 -1.07 10.44
N LEU A 117 -36.61 -2.31 10.33
CA LEU A 117 -37.41 -3.44 9.84
C LEU A 117 -38.26 -4.10 10.97
N LYS A 118 -38.02 -3.71 12.20
CA LYS A 118 -38.78 -4.17 13.39
C LYS A 118 -39.97 -3.27 13.68
#